data_cbb4e699b844bc51260d99ad0ecc1267
#
_entry.id   cbb4e699b844bc51260d99ad0ecc1267
#
_cell.length_a   1.000
_cell.length_b   1.000
_cell.length_c   1.000
_cell.angle_alpha   90.00
_cell.angle_beta   90.00
_cell.angle_gamma   90.00
#
_symmetry.space_group_name_H-M   'P 1'
#
loop_
_entity.id
_entity.type
_entity.pdbx_description
1 polymer ?
#
loop_
_entity_poly.entity_id
_entity_poly.type
_entity_poly.pdbx_seq_one_letter_code
_entity_poly.pdbx_strand_id
1 'polypeptide(L)'
;MPIITLPDGSQRRFDDAVTVAQIAAAIGPGLAKAALAGRVNGKLVDLSRTVREDAEVAIVTDKDPEGLDIIRHSTAHLMAYAVQDLFPEAQVTIGPVIENGFYYDFAYKRPFTPEDLAAIEKRMHELAKLDETVVREEWDRQEAVKYFESIGEKYKAEIIASIPAEEGITFYREGRFVDLCRGPHVPSTGKLKVFKLMKVAGAYWRGDANNEMLQRIYGTAWARKDDQDAYLHMLEEAEKRDHRKLGKDLDLFHTQAEAPGMVFWHPRGWTIWQRIEQYIREKYQQNSYQEVRCPQILDVDLWKRSGHWDNYKENMFFSESEKREYAVKPMNCPGHVQLFNASLRSYRDLPLRYAEFGSCHRNEPSGALHGIMRVRGFTQDDGHIFCTEEQVEAEVTAFHRQAMAVYRDFG
;
A
#
# COMPACT_ATOMS: atom_id res chain seq x y z
N MET A 1 -8.51 -28.45 -32.93
CA MET A 1 -7.68 -29.29 -32.05
C MET A 1 -6.55 -28.44 -31.48
N PRO A 2 -6.75 -27.77 -30.35
CA PRO A 2 -5.69 -26.94 -29.76
C PRO A 2 -4.57 -27.78 -29.14
N ILE A 3 -3.33 -27.33 -29.31
CA ILE A 3 -2.14 -27.83 -28.62
C ILE A 3 -1.83 -26.90 -27.47
N ILE A 4 -1.90 -27.42 -26.25
CA ILE A 4 -1.64 -26.67 -25.06
C ILE A 4 -0.21 -26.94 -24.61
N THR A 5 0.63 -25.88 -24.56
CA THR A 5 1.99 -25.93 -24.03
C THR A 5 1.97 -25.51 -22.56
N LEU A 6 2.49 -26.39 -21.70
CA LEU A 6 2.57 -26.15 -20.25
C LEU A 6 3.91 -25.48 -19.87
N PRO A 7 4.04 -24.93 -18.66
CA PRO A 7 5.26 -24.21 -18.22
C PRO A 7 6.54 -25.06 -18.22
N ASP A 8 6.41 -26.39 -18.13
CA ASP A 8 7.53 -27.34 -18.21
C ASP A 8 7.92 -27.70 -19.65
N GLY A 9 7.29 -27.08 -20.65
CA GLY A 9 7.48 -27.31 -22.08
C GLY A 9 6.74 -28.54 -22.62
N SER A 10 6.04 -29.31 -21.79
CA SER A 10 5.22 -30.42 -22.24
C SER A 10 3.99 -29.94 -23.00
N GLN A 11 3.56 -30.73 -23.99
CA GLN A 11 2.42 -30.41 -24.85
C GLN A 11 1.29 -31.41 -24.66
N ARG A 12 0.06 -30.88 -24.65
CA ARG A 12 -1.17 -31.70 -24.62
C ARG A 12 -2.09 -31.29 -25.76
N ARG A 13 -2.52 -32.26 -26.54
CA ARG A 13 -3.48 -32.07 -27.63
C ARG A 13 -4.89 -32.40 -27.14
N PHE A 14 -5.83 -31.56 -27.50
CA PHE A 14 -7.26 -31.76 -27.25
C PHE A 14 -8.03 -31.83 -28.58
N ASP A 15 -9.03 -32.72 -28.68
CA ASP A 15 -9.78 -32.93 -29.92
C ASP A 15 -10.71 -31.74 -30.22
N ASP A 16 -11.19 -31.03 -29.17
CA ASP A 16 -12.08 -29.90 -29.26
C ASP A 16 -11.56 -28.73 -28.43
N ALA A 17 -12.25 -27.60 -28.52
CA ALA A 17 -12.03 -26.46 -27.63
C ALA A 17 -12.11 -26.89 -26.16
N VAL A 18 -11.15 -26.47 -25.35
CA VAL A 18 -10.97 -26.95 -23.98
C VAL A 18 -10.96 -25.80 -22.99
N THR A 19 -11.59 -25.95 -21.83
CA THR A 19 -11.52 -24.96 -20.77
C THR A 19 -10.24 -25.11 -19.94
N VAL A 20 -9.83 -24.03 -19.30
CA VAL A 20 -8.68 -24.05 -18.35
C VAL A 20 -8.90 -25.07 -17.24
N ALA A 21 -10.14 -25.21 -16.74
CA ALA A 21 -10.51 -26.25 -15.77
C ALA A 21 -10.27 -27.68 -16.30
N GLN A 22 -10.64 -27.94 -17.55
CA GLN A 22 -10.39 -29.23 -18.17
C GLN A 22 -8.91 -29.52 -18.41
N ILE A 23 -8.13 -28.48 -18.75
CA ILE A 23 -6.66 -28.60 -18.84
C ILE A 23 -6.08 -28.98 -17.48
N ALA A 24 -6.49 -28.30 -16.39
CA ALA A 24 -6.05 -28.61 -15.03
C ALA A 24 -6.41 -30.07 -14.65
N ALA A 25 -7.61 -30.52 -14.98
CA ALA A 25 -8.07 -31.90 -14.74
C ALA A 25 -7.27 -32.96 -15.55
N ALA A 26 -6.92 -32.63 -16.79
CA ALA A 26 -6.10 -33.49 -17.63
C ALA A 26 -4.64 -33.62 -17.13
N ILE A 27 -4.13 -32.61 -16.43
CA ILE A 27 -2.80 -32.65 -15.78
C ILE A 27 -2.84 -33.55 -14.55
N GLY A 28 -3.86 -33.37 -13.70
CA GLY A 28 -4.05 -34.23 -12.54
C GLY A 28 -5.13 -33.74 -11.57
N PRO A 29 -5.76 -34.66 -10.81
CA PRO A 29 -6.88 -34.32 -9.91
C PRO A 29 -6.49 -33.41 -8.77
N GLY A 30 -5.24 -33.48 -8.30
CA GLY A 30 -4.72 -32.58 -7.27
C GLY A 30 -4.65 -31.14 -7.75
N LEU A 31 -4.15 -30.91 -8.97
CA LEU A 31 -4.06 -29.59 -9.59
C LEU A 31 -5.46 -29.05 -9.91
N ALA A 32 -6.35 -29.87 -10.44
CA ALA A 32 -7.74 -29.48 -10.69
C ALA A 32 -8.45 -28.98 -9.42
N LYS A 33 -8.22 -29.66 -8.29
CA LYS A 33 -8.77 -29.23 -6.99
C LYS A 33 -8.13 -27.94 -6.47
N ALA A 34 -6.84 -27.72 -6.70
CA ALA A 34 -6.12 -26.54 -6.24
C ALA A 34 -6.31 -25.31 -7.15
N ALA A 35 -6.70 -25.53 -8.41
CA ALA A 35 -6.83 -24.48 -9.41
C ALA A 35 -7.83 -23.38 -8.98
N LEU A 36 -7.43 -22.11 -9.18
CA LEU A 36 -8.24 -20.91 -8.96
C LEU A 36 -8.50 -20.19 -10.28
N ALA A 37 -7.50 -20.12 -11.16
CA ALA A 37 -7.54 -19.45 -12.44
C ALA A 37 -6.51 -20.06 -13.40
N GLY A 38 -6.37 -19.52 -14.60
CA GLY A 38 -5.31 -19.87 -15.53
C GLY A 38 -4.65 -18.63 -16.12
N ARG A 39 -3.45 -18.84 -16.65
CA ARG A 39 -2.77 -17.84 -17.49
C ARG A 39 -2.68 -18.39 -18.89
N VAL A 40 -3.36 -17.77 -19.85
CA VAL A 40 -3.39 -18.14 -21.26
C VAL A 40 -2.64 -17.10 -22.06
N ASN A 41 -1.53 -17.47 -22.69
CA ASN A 41 -0.65 -16.57 -23.43
C ASN A 41 -0.27 -15.31 -22.58
N GLY A 42 0.10 -15.54 -21.32
CA GLY A 42 0.48 -14.50 -20.37
C GLY A 42 -0.69 -13.74 -19.72
N LYS A 43 -1.94 -13.89 -20.20
CA LYS A 43 -3.11 -13.19 -19.66
C LYS A 43 -3.84 -14.04 -18.63
N LEU A 44 -4.11 -13.46 -17.45
CA LEU A 44 -4.86 -14.11 -16.38
C LEU A 44 -6.35 -14.21 -16.75
N VAL A 45 -6.94 -15.41 -16.57
CA VAL A 45 -8.32 -15.74 -16.97
C VAL A 45 -8.97 -16.70 -15.99
N ASP A 46 -10.32 -16.75 -15.98
CA ASP A 46 -11.09 -17.71 -15.20
C ASP A 46 -10.87 -19.16 -15.64
N LEU A 47 -11.13 -20.10 -14.76
CA LEU A 47 -11.10 -21.53 -15.08
C LEU A 47 -12.12 -21.92 -16.16
N SER A 48 -13.20 -21.18 -16.31
CA SER A 48 -14.24 -21.36 -17.34
C SER A 48 -13.80 -20.91 -18.73
N ARG A 49 -12.68 -20.18 -18.85
CA ARG A 49 -12.18 -19.68 -20.14
C ARG A 49 -11.88 -20.82 -21.10
N THR A 50 -12.53 -20.77 -22.26
CA THR A 50 -12.31 -21.73 -23.35
C THR A 50 -11.13 -21.32 -24.21
N VAL A 51 -10.21 -22.24 -24.44
CA VAL A 51 -9.06 -22.15 -25.35
C VAL A 51 -9.41 -22.90 -26.63
N ARG A 52 -9.37 -22.25 -27.78
CA ARG A 52 -9.78 -22.80 -29.09
C ARG A 52 -8.62 -23.02 -30.04
N GLU A 53 -7.51 -22.39 -29.79
CA GLU A 53 -6.29 -22.36 -30.62
C GLU A 53 -5.10 -22.76 -29.75
N ASP A 54 -3.96 -23.03 -30.40
CA ASP A 54 -2.71 -23.34 -29.73
C ASP A 54 -2.35 -22.20 -28.76
N ALA A 55 -2.01 -22.57 -27.54
CA ALA A 55 -1.73 -21.60 -26.49
C ALA A 55 -0.77 -22.13 -25.43
N GLU A 56 -0.04 -21.20 -24.81
CA GLU A 56 0.66 -21.45 -23.56
C GLU A 56 -0.30 -21.28 -22.39
N VAL A 57 -0.41 -22.32 -21.54
CA VAL A 57 -1.33 -22.30 -20.40
C VAL A 57 -0.62 -22.71 -19.12
N ALA A 58 -0.68 -21.83 -18.11
CA ALA A 58 -0.29 -22.15 -16.74
C ALA A 58 -1.51 -22.12 -15.82
N ILE A 59 -1.60 -23.07 -14.91
CA ILE A 59 -2.68 -23.12 -13.91
C ILE A 59 -2.24 -22.34 -12.68
N VAL A 60 -3.05 -21.39 -12.24
CA VAL A 60 -2.85 -20.57 -11.06
C VAL A 60 -3.55 -21.18 -9.86
N THR A 61 -2.81 -21.33 -8.76
CA THR A 61 -3.28 -21.93 -7.51
C THR A 61 -3.12 -20.96 -6.34
N ASP A 62 -3.53 -21.37 -5.15
CA ASP A 62 -3.35 -20.62 -3.90
C ASP A 62 -1.88 -20.44 -3.48
N LYS A 63 -0.94 -21.12 -4.13
CA LYS A 63 0.51 -20.97 -3.90
C LYS A 63 1.14 -19.86 -4.72
N ASP A 64 0.44 -19.40 -5.74
CA ASP A 64 0.90 -18.35 -6.63
C ASP A 64 0.47 -16.97 -6.06
N PRO A 65 1.29 -15.91 -6.20
CA PRO A 65 0.92 -14.57 -5.74
C PRO A 65 -0.42 -14.09 -6.30
N GLU A 66 -0.65 -14.30 -7.58
CA GLU A 66 -1.90 -13.93 -8.25
C GLU A 66 -3.10 -14.76 -7.73
N GLY A 67 -2.85 -15.98 -7.27
CA GLY A 67 -3.89 -16.81 -6.65
C GLY A 67 -4.39 -16.22 -5.34
N LEU A 68 -3.50 -15.64 -4.54
CA LEU A 68 -3.87 -14.91 -3.33
C LEU A 68 -4.66 -13.63 -3.64
N ASP A 69 -4.28 -12.90 -4.68
CA ASP A 69 -5.03 -11.71 -5.11
C ASP A 69 -6.43 -12.07 -5.62
N ILE A 70 -6.57 -13.19 -6.32
CA ILE A 70 -7.89 -13.71 -6.75
C ILE A 70 -8.75 -14.08 -5.54
N ILE A 71 -8.17 -14.71 -4.51
CA ILE A 71 -8.86 -15.01 -3.25
C ILE A 71 -9.34 -13.72 -2.57
N ARG A 72 -8.48 -12.71 -2.45
CA ARG A 72 -8.81 -11.40 -1.88
C ARG A 72 -9.92 -10.70 -2.64
N HIS A 73 -9.79 -10.66 -3.96
CA HIS A 73 -10.77 -10.06 -4.85
C HIS A 73 -12.15 -10.72 -4.74
N SER A 74 -12.18 -12.05 -4.80
CA SER A 74 -13.42 -12.80 -4.66
C SER A 74 -14.01 -12.69 -3.25
N THR A 75 -13.17 -12.54 -2.23
CA THR A 75 -13.65 -12.30 -0.86
C THR A 75 -14.28 -10.91 -0.71
N ALA A 76 -13.79 -9.90 -1.47
CA ALA A 76 -14.44 -8.59 -1.52
C ALA A 76 -15.86 -8.69 -2.09
N HIS A 77 -16.08 -9.47 -3.14
CA HIS A 77 -17.41 -9.75 -3.69
C HIS A 77 -18.29 -10.53 -2.70
N LEU A 78 -17.75 -11.55 -2.03
CA LEU A 78 -18.47 -12.28 -0.99
C LEU A 78 -18.92 -11.35 0.15
N MET A 79 -18.10 -10.36 0.52
CA MET A 79 -18.47 -9.35 1.51
C MET A 79 -19.62 -8.46 0.98
N ALA A 80 -19.55 -8.00 -0.27
CA ALA A 80 -20.61 -7.21 -0.88
C ALA A 80 -21.92 -8.00 -0.93
N TYR A 81 -21.87 -9.28 -1.29
CA TYR A 81 -23.02 -10.18 -1.23
C TYR A 81 -23.62 -10.25 0.17
N ALA A 82 -22.78 -10.49 1.20
CA ALA A 82 -23.24 -10.56 2.60
C ALA A 82 -23.84 -9.23 3.07
N VAL A 83 -23.28 -8.09 2.66
CA VAL A 83 -23.83 -6.77 2.99
C VAL A 83 -25.21 -6.57 2.36
N GLN A 84 -25.37 -6.86 1.08
CA GLN A 84 -26.69 -6.77 0.43
C GLN A 84 -27.74 -7.70 1.04
N ASP A 85 -27.32 -8.88 1.49
CA ASP A 85 -28.20 -9.83 2.17
C ASP A 85 -28.75 -9.29 3.49
N LEU A 86 -27.91 -8.66 4.28
CA LEU A 86 -28.26 -8.18 5.62
C LEU A 86 -28.79 -6.74 5.60
N PHE A 87 -28.34 -5.95 4.65
CA PHE A 87 -28.67 -4.53 4.51
C PHE A 87 -29.07 -4.20 3.07
N PRO A 88 -30.28 -4.61 2.64
CA PRO A 88 -30.73 -4.44 1.25
C PRO A 88 -30.77 -2.99 0.71
N GLU A 89 -30.75 -2.01 1.62
CA GLU A 89 -30.69 -0.58 1.26
C GLU A 89 -29.26 -0.06 1.06
N ALA A 90 -28.23 -0.86 1.42
CA ALA A 90 -26.85 -0.49 1.21
C ALA A 90 -26.48 -0.69 -0.26
N GLN A 91 -26.00 0.39 -0.91
CA GLN A 91 -25.57 0.32 -2.31
C GLN A 91 -24.08 -0.05 -2.38
N VAL A 92 -23.77 -0.98 -3.27
CA VAL A 92 -22.38 -1.41 -3.52
C VAL A 92 -21.71 -0.51 -4.56
N THR A 93 -20.42 -0.21 -4.38
CA THR A 93 -19.68 0.62 -5.31
C THR A 93 -18.49 -0.12 -5.93
N ILE A 94 -17.32 -0.08 -5.33
CA ILE A 94 -16.10 -0.74 -5.79
C ILE A 94 -15.39 -1.45 -4.65
N GLY A 95 -14.70 -2.56 -4.97
CA GLY A 95 -13.99 -3.40 -4.02
C GLY A 95 -12.63 -3.89 -4.52
N PRO A 96 -11.58 -3.04 -4.56
CA PRO A 96 -10.27 -3.45 -5.02
C PRO A 96 -9.49 -4.26 -3.97
N VAL A 97 -8.51 -5.03 -4.46
CA VAL A 97 -7.48 -5.67 -3.65
C VAL A 97 -6.46 -4.62 -3.21
N ILE A 98 -5.94 -4.79 -2.00
CA ILE A 98 -4.81 -4.04 -1.43
C ILE A 98 -3.75 -5.01 -0.92
N GLU A 99 -2.57 -4.52 -0.54
CA GLU A 99 -1.38 -5.31 -0.22
C GLU A 99 -1.65 -6.54 0.67
N ASN A 100 -2.37 -6.40 1.79
CA ASN A 100 -2.64 -7.53 2.70
C ASN A 100 -4.13 -7.78 2.91
N GLY A 101 -4.95 -7.45 1.90
CA GLY A 101 -6.39 -7.64 2.01
C GLY A 101 -7.17 -7.03 0.87
N PHE A 102 -8.30 -6.51 1.21
CA PHE A 102 -9.26 -5.89 0.29
C PHE A 102 -10.10 -4.86 1.05
N TYR A 103 -10.82 -4.05 0.31
CA TYR A 103 -11.92 -3.28 0.88
C TYR A 103 -13.10 -3.27 -0.10
N TYR A 104 -14.24 -2.81 0.39
CA TYR A 104 -15.39 -2.49 -0.44
C TYR A 104 -16.08 -1.24 0.09
N ASP A 105 -16.49 -0.34 -0.82
CA ASP A 105 -17.16 0.90 -0.48
C ASP A 105 -18.68 0.74 -0.62
N PHE A 106 -19.41 1.23 0.40
CA PHE A 106 -20.85 1.16 0.48
C PHE A 106 -21.45 2.54 0.75
N ALA A 107 -22.54 2.88 0.04
CA ALA A 107 -23.40 3.99 0.45
C ALA A 107 -24.53 3.42 1.30
N TYR A 108 -24.61 3.88 2.56
CA TYR A 108 -25.65 3.43 3.48
C TYR A 108 -26.06 4.56 4.42
N LYS A 109 -27.34 4.60 4.80
CA LYS A 109 -27.97 5.69 5.58
C LYS A 109 -27.42 5.90 6.99
N ARG A 110 -26.81 4.89 7.60
CA ARG A 110 -26.19 4.96 8.92
C ARG A 110 -24.79 4.35 8.90
N PRO A 111 -23.91 4.72 9.84
CA PRO A 111 -22.61 4.04 9.99
C PRO A 111 -22.77 2.55 10.30
N PHE A 112 -21.89 1.74 9.71
CA PHE A 112 -21.72 0.35 10.15
C PHE A 112 -21.02 0.31 11.50
N THR A 113 -21.54 -0.55 12.39
CA THR A 113 -20.99 -0.74 13.74
C THR A 113 -20.11 -2.00 13.81
N PRO A 114 -19.33 -2.20 14.88
CA PRO A 114 -18.59 -3.46 15.10
C PRO A 114 -19.50 -4.70 15.09
N GLU A 115 -20.72 -4.57 15.61
CA GLU A 115 -21.72 -5.65 15.61
C GLU A 115 -22.18 -5.98 14.18
N ASP A 116 -22.35 -4.96 13.33
CA ASP A 116 -22.65 -5.16 11.92
C ASP A 116 -21.52 -5.91 11.21
N LEU A 117 -20.25 -5.55 11.47
CA LEU A 117 -19.09 -6.26 10.92
C LEU A 117 -19.09 -7.74 11.32
N ALA A 118 -19.36 -8.03 12.57
CA ALA A 118 -19.46 -9.41 13.07
C ALA A 118 -20.61 -10.18 12.38
N ALA A 119 -21.75 -9.54 12.16
CA ALA A 119 -22.88 -10.13 11.45
C ALA A 119 -22.54 -10.39 9.96
N ILE A 120 -21.91 -9.42 9.30
CA ILE A 120 -21.46 -9.55 7.91
C ILE A 120 -20.44 -10.69 7.78
N GLU A 121 -19.42 -10.75 8.62
CA GLU A 121 -18.40 -11.80 8.60
C GLU A 121 -19.03 -13.20 8.80
N LYS A 122 -19.97 -13.31 9.75
CA LYS A 122 -20.73 -14.56 9.95
C LYS A 122 -21.50 -14.93 8.67
N ARG A 123 -22.19 -13.97 8.04
CA ARG A 123 -22.92 -14.21 6.80
C ARG A 123 -22.00 -14.61 5.65
N MET A 124 -20.85 -14.00 5.52
CA MET A 124 -19.82 -14.40 4.53
C MET A 124 -19.44 -15.88 4.72
N HIS A 125 -19.22 -16.34 5.96
CA HIS A 125 -18.92 -17.74 6.23
C HIS A 125 -20.08 -18.69 5.87
N GLU A 126 -21.32 -18.25 6.05
CA GLU A 126 -22.50 -19.01 5.64
C GLU A 126 -22.57 -19.14 4.11
N LEU A 127 -22.38 -18.02 3.39
CA LEU A 127 -22.37 -17.98 1.92
C LEU A 127 -21.21 -18.81 1.33
N ALA A 128 -20.03 -18.73 1.91
CA ALA A 128 -18.88 -19.54 1.50
C ALA A 128 -19.17 -21.06 1.62
N LYS A 129 -19.93 -21.48 2.64
CA LYS A 129 -20.31 -22.90 2.83
C LYS A 129 -21.32 -23.40 1.81
N LEU A 130 -22.07 -22.51 1.15
CA LEU A 130 -22.98 -22.92 0.08
C LEU A 130 -22.25 -23.41 -1.17
N ASP A 131 -20.96 -23.08 -1.32
CA ASP A 131 -20.10 -23.47 -2.44
C ASP A 131 -20.71 -23.12 -3.80
N GLU A 132 -21.34 -21.95 -3.90
CA GLU A 132 -21.99 -21.49 -5.12
C GLU A 132 -20.96 -21.25 -6.22
N THR A 133 -21.26 -21.70 -7.43
CA THR A 133 -20.41 -21.49 -8.60
C THR A 133 -20.37 -20.02 -8.95
N VAL A 134 -19.17 -19.50 -9.22
CA VAL A 134 -18.96 -18.15 -9.72
C VAL A 134 -18.99 -18.16 -11.25
N VAL A 135 -19.94 -17.43 -11.81
CA VAL A 135 -20.19 -17.40 -13.26
C VAL A 135 -19.88 -16.04 -13.84
N ARG A 136 -18.97 -16.01 -14.83
CA ARG A 136 -18.68 -14.82 -15.61
C ARG A 136 -19.72 -14.64 -16.71
N GLU A 137 -20.31 -13.44 -16.79
CA GLU A 137 -21.32 -13.06 -17.77
C GLU A 137 -20.86 -11.82 -18.54
N GLU A 138 -21.23 -11.71 -19.80
CA GLU A 138 -21.06 -10.50 -20.62
C GLU A 138 -22.44 -9.93 -20.94
N TRP A 139 -22.65 -8.66 -20.61
CA TRP A 139 -23.94 -8.01 -20.81
C TRP A 139 -23.83 -6.81 -21.74
N ASP A 140 -24.95 -6.52 -22.44
CA ASP A 140 -25.09 -5.25 -23.13
C ASP A 140 -25.10 -4.09 -22.14
N ARG A 141 -24.45 -3.00 -22.52
CA ARG A 141 -24.31 -1.81 -21.65
C ARG A 141 -25.65 -1.23 -21.20
N GLN A 142 -26.59 -1.09 -22.14
CA GLN A 142 -27.87 -0.48 -21.83
C GLN A 142 -28.73 -1.39 -20.95
N GLU A 143 -28.66 -2.68 -21.19
CA GLU A 143 -29.34 -3.69 -20.34
C GLU A 143 -28.75 -3.69 -18.94
N ALA A 144 -27.43 -3.60 -18.81
CA ALA A 144 -26.73 -3.55 -17.53
C ALA A 144 -27.13 -2.29 -16.73
N VAL A 145 -27.09 -1.11 -17.34
CA VAL A 145 -27.50 0.15 -16.67
C VAL A 145 -28.94 0.03 -16.18
N LYS A 146 -29.87 -0.40 -17.03
CA LYS A 146 -31.29 -0.57 -16.67
C LYS A 146 -31.46 -1.56 -15.51
N TYR A 147 -30.72 -2.66 -15.52
CA TYR A 147 -30.79 -3.64 -14.45
C TYR A 147 -30.38 -3.03 -13.11
N PHE A 148 -29.21 -2.38 -13.04
CA PHE A 148 -28.73 -1.80 -11.79
C PHE A 148 -29.57 -0.62 -11.31
N GLU A 149 -30.12 0.19 -12.21
CA GLU A 149 -31.12 1.21 -11.85
C GLU A 149 -32.40 0.58 -11.27
N SER A 150 -32.88 -0.53 -11.85
CA SER A 150 -34.09 -1.22 -11.40
C SER A 150 -34.00 -1.82 -9.99
N ILE A 151 -32.78 -2.18 -9.55
CA ILE A 151 -32.51 -2.70 -8.21
C ILE A 151 -31.99 -1.63 -7.24
N GLY A 152 -31.94 -0.35 -7.67
CA GLY A 152 -31.55 0.78 -6.82
C GLY A 152 -30.04 1.01 -6.68
N GLU A 153 -29.20 0.31 -7.45
CA GLU A 153 -27.73 0.40 -7.41
C GLU A 153 -27.20 1.54 -8.30
N LYS A 154 -27.49 2.79 -7.91
CA LYS A 154 -27.16 3.99 -8.71
C LYS A 154 -25.68 4.12 -9.03
N TYR A 155 -24.79 3.79 -8.09
CA TYR A 155 -23.35 3.89 -8.29
C TYR A 155 -22.82 2.89 -9.31
N LYS A 156 -23.38 1.66 -9.35
CA LYS A 156 -23.05 0.67 -10.38
C LYS A 156 -23.51 1.14 -11.75
N ALA A 157 -24.73 1.66 -11.86
CA ALA A 157 -25.23 2.23 -13.11
C ALA A 157 -24.35 3.38 -13.61
N GLU A 158 -23.92 4.29 -12.73
CA GLU A 158 -23.02 5.41 -13.05
C GLU A 158 -21.63 4.90 -13.51
N ILE A 159 -21.07 3.90 -12.84
CA ILE A 159 -19.77 3.30 -13.22
C ILE A 159 -19.89 2.70 -14.61
N ILE A 160 -20.93 1.88 -14.87
CA ILE A 160 -21.16 1.21 -16.15
C ILE A 160 -21.28 2.24 -17.28
N ALA A 161 -22.04 3.32 -17.05
CA ALA A 161 -22.20 4.39 -18.01
C ALA A 161 -20.89 5.14 -18.34
N SER A 162 -19.95 5.18 -17.40
CA SER A 162 -18.65 5.86 -17.55
C SER A 162 -17.56 5.01 -18.23
N ILE A 163 -17.76 3.70 -18.40
CA ILE A 163 -16.79 2.81 -19.09
C ILE A 163 -16.73 3.18 -20.58
N PRO A 164 -15.55 3.31 -21.21
CA PRO A 164 -15.41 3.60 -22.64
C PRO A 164 -16.22 2.65 -23.53
N ALA A 165 -16.75 3.15 -24.65
CA ALA A 165 -17.69 2.39 -25.50
C ALA A 165 -17.07 1.12 -26.12
N GLU A 166 -15.75 1.15 -26.35
CA GLU A 166 -14.96 0.05 -26.91
C GLU A 166 -14.64 -1.07 -25.90
N GLU A 167 -14.85 -0.83 -24.60
CA GLU A 167 -14.64 -1.84 -23.57
C GLU A 167 -15.88 -2.71 -23.38
N GLY A 168 -15.67 -4.04 -23.40
CA GLY A 168 -16.71 -5.01 -23.04
C GLY A 168 -17.02 -4.94 -21.54
N ILE A 169 -18.28 -5.16 -21.20
CA ILE A 169 -18.76 -5.10 -19.82
C ILE A 169 -18.97 -6.53 -19.31
N THR A 170 -18.29 -6.86 -18.22
CA THR A 170 -18.35 -8.19 -17.62
C THR A 170 -18.88 -8.12 -16.20
N PHE A 171 -19.62 -9.16 -15.85
CA PHE A 171 -20.21 -9.35 -14.53
C PHE A 171 -19.84 -10.70 -13.99
N TYR A 172 -19.87 -10.82 -12.67
CA TYR A 172 -19.74 -12.08 -11.99
C TYR A 172 -20.95 -12.32 -11.11
N ARG A 173 -21.53 -13.51 -11.28
CA ARG A 173 -22.68 -13.95 -10.51
C ARG A 173 -22.26 -15.02 -9.50
N GLU A 174 -22.65 -14.79 -8.25
CA GLU A 174 -22.50 -15.68 -7.11
C GLU A 174 -23.88 -15.88 -6.48
N GLY A 175 -24.53 -16.99 -6.76
CA GLY A 175 -25.93 -17.19 -6.38
C GLY A 175 -26.86 -16.07 -6.93
N ARG A 176 -27.46 -15.28 -6.03
CA ARG A 176 -28.31 -14.15 -6.41
C ARG A 176 -27.55 -12.83 -6.58
N PHE A 177 -26.32 -12.74 -6.07
CA PHE A 177 -25.51 -11.55 -6.16
C PHE A 177 -24.86 -11.45 -7.55
N VAL A 178 -24.90 -10.25 -8.13
CA VAL A 178 -24.25 -9.92 -9.42
C VAL A 178 -23.48 -8.64 -9.26
N ASP A 179 -22.20 -8.67 -9.63
CA ASP A 179 -21.35 -7.49 -9.57
C ASP A 179 -20.60 -7.23 -10.88
N LEU A 180 -20.40 -5.94 -11.18
CA LEU A 180 -19.56 -5.46 -12.28
C LEU A 180 -18.10 -5.73 -11.95
N CYS A 181 -17.41 -6.54 -12.75
CA CYS A 181 -16.02 -6.86 -12.52
C CYS A 181 -15.30 -7.35 -13.77
N ARG A 182 -13.99 -7.09 -13.84
CA ARG A 182 -13.11 -7.60 -14.91
C ARG A 182 -12.60 -9.02 -14.63
N GLY A 183 -12.65 -9.46 -13.38
CA GLY A 183 -12.12 -10.75 -12.93
C GLY A 183 -10.61 -10.90 -13.02
N PRO A 184 -10.07 -12.14 -12.98
CA PRO A 184 -10.81 -13.36 -12.73
C PRO A 184 -11.21 -13.54 -11.27
N HIS A 185 -12.11 -14.51 -11.03
CA HIS A 185 -12.57 -14.92 -9.71
C HIS A 185 -12.28 -16.39 -9.43
N VAL A 186 -12.39 -16.80 -8.16
CA VAL A 186 -12.38 -18.22 -7.79
C VAL A 186 -13.55 -18.97 -8.45
N PRO A 187 -13.43 -20.29 -8.70
CA PRO A 187 -14.49 -21.06 -9.39
C PRO A 187 -15.76 -21.20 -8.56
N SER A 188 -15.67 -21.14 -7.23
CA SER A 188 -16.81 -21.19 -6.33
C SER A 188 -16.53 -20.49 -5.00
N THR A 189 -17.59 -20.07 -4.30
CA THR A 189 -17.49 -19.42 -3.00
C THR A 189 -16.86 -20.32 -1.93
N GLY A 190 -16.94 -21.64 -2.08
CA GLY A 190 -16.32 -22.64 -1.20
C GLY A 190 -14.78 -22.62 -1.17
N LYS A 191 -14.14 -21.88 -2.09
CA LYS A 191 -12.69 -21.62 -2.04
C LYS A 191 -12.32 -20.53 -1.01
N LEU A 192 -13.27 -19.69 -0.61
CA LEU A 192 -13.08 -18.56 0.29
C LEU A 192 -13.30 -18.99 1.75
N LYS A 193 -12.26 -19.47 2.40
CA LYS A 193 -12.37 -20.09 3.75
C LYS A 193 -11.74 -19.26 4.86
N VAL A 194 -10.72 -18.47 4.53
CA VAL A 194 -9.85 -17.81 5.50
C VAL A 194 -9.88 -16.31 5.24
N PHE A 195 -10.71 -15.60 5.98
CA PHE A 195 -10.84 -14.15 5.89
C PHE A 195 -11.26 -13.57 7.25
N LYS A 196 -11.09 -12.26 7.39
CA LYS A 196 -11.53 -11.49 8.54
C LYS A 196 -11.86 -10.06 8.14
N LEU A 197 -12.97 -9.52 8.64
CA LEU A 197 -13.26 -8.10 8.54
C LEU A 197 -12.50 -7.33 9.61
N MET A 198 -11.93 -6.18 9.24
CA MET A 198 -10.98 -5.47 10.09
C MET A 198 -11.57 -4.19 10.71
N LYS A 199 -12.00 -3.26 9.88
CA LYS A 199 -12.49 -1.94 10.31
C LYS A 199 -13.37 -1.28 9.26
N VAL A 200 -14.10 -0.25 9.71
CA VAL A 200 -14.82 0.70 8.84
C VAL A 200 -14.07 2.04 8.84
N ALA A 201 -14.03 2.70 7.69
CA ALA A 201 -13.55 4.07 7.54
C ALA A 201 -14.44 4.85 6.57
N GLY A 202 -14.42 6.18 6.64
CA GLY A 202 -15.03 7.03 5.63
C GLY A 202 -14.16 7.09 4.37
N ALA A 203 -14.80 7.17 3.20
CA ALA A 203 -14.13 7.39 1.92
C ALA A 203 -15.03 8.24 1.01
N TYR A 204 -14.49 9.28 0.39
CA TYR A 204 -15.26 10.08 -0.56
C TYR A 204 -15.43 9.34 -1.89
N TRP A 205 -16.63 9.40 -2.47
CA TRP A 205 -16.87 8.84 -3.79
C TRP A 205 -15.89 9.38 -4.82
N ARG A 206 -15.22 8.48 -5.54
CA ARG A 206 -14.14 8.80 -6.51
C ARG A 206 -12.97 9.59 -5.92
N GLY A 207 -12.79 9.59 -4.60
CA GLY A 207 -11.71 10.30 -3.93
C GLY A 207 -11.85 11.81 -3.87
N ASP A 208 -12.97 12.39 -4.28
CA ASP A 208 -13.23 13.82 -4.26
C ASP A 208 -14.00 14.21 -2.99
N ALA A 209 -13.42 15.09 -2.17
CA ALA A 209 -14.02 15.57 -0.92
C ALA A 209 -15.35 16.34 -1.10
N ASN A 210 -15.69 16.76 -2.32
CA ASN A 210 -16.97 17.38 -2.65
C ASN A 210 -18.09 16.37 -2.89
N ASN A 211 -17.75 15.09 -3.10
CA ASN A 211 -18.69 14.02 -3.31
C ASN A 211 -19.20 13.41 -2.00
N GLU A 212 -20.20 12.55 -2.12
CA GLU A 212 -20.82 11.85 -1.00
C GLU A 212 -19.79 10.97 -0.26
N MET A 213 -19.85 10.98 1.07
CA MET A 213 -19.00 10.14 1.90
C MET A 213 -19.60 8.74 1.98
N LEU A 214 -18.85 7.76 1.51
CA LEU A 214 -19.14 6.34 1.58
C LEU A 214 -18.51 5.71 2.81
N GLN A 215 -18.91 4.48 3.10
CA GLN A 215 -18.35 3.67 4.17
C GLN A 215 -17.51 2.56 3.57
N ARG A 216 -16.23 2.56 3.90
CA ARG A 216 -15.26 1.59 3.43
C ARG A 216 -15.06 0.51 4.49
N ILE A 217 -15.45 -0.71 4.18
CA ILE A 217 -15.18 -1.88 5.03
C ILE A 217 -13.89 -2.53 4.55
N TYR A 218 -12.91 -2.64 5.44
CA TYR A 218 -11.66 -3.35 5.18
C TYR A 218 -11.73 -4.79 5.65
N GLY A 219 -11.15 -5.69 4.86
CA GLY A 219 -10.99 -7.08 5.20
C GLY A 219 -9.61 -7.61 4.78
N THR A 220 -9.26 -8.77 5.32
CA THR A 220 -8.09 -9.54 4.91
C THR A 220 -8.51 -10.95 4.54
N ALA A 221 -7.85 -11.55 3.54
CA ALA A 221 -8.10 -12.93 3.13
C ALA A 221 -6.80 -13.64 2.75
N TRP A 222 -6.73 -14.92 3.05
CA TRP A 222 -5.53 -15.74 2.96
C TRP A 222 -5.84 -17.14 2.44
N ALA A 223 -4.85 -17.78 1.85
CA ALA A 223 -4.96 -19.16 1.41
C ALA A 223 -5.00 -20.13 2.60
N ARG A 224 -4.25 -19.82 3.66
CA ARG A 224 -4.12 -20.66 4.85
C ARG A 224 -4.40 -19.88 6.14
N LYS A 225 -4.94 -20.58 7.13
CA LYS A 225 -5.24 -20.00 8.44
C LYS A 225 -3.99 -19.49 9.16
N ASP A 226 -2.89 -20.25 9.07
CA ASP A 226 -1.62 -19.87 9.71
C ASP A 226 -1.08 -18.53 9.20
N ASP A 227 -1.22 -18.26 7.89
CA ASP A 227 -0.79 -16.98 7.29
C ASP A 227 -1.65 -15.82 7.80
N GLN A 228 -2.97 -16.04 7.93
CA GLN A 228 -3.87 -15.05 8.53
C GLN A 228 -3.50 -14.78 10.01
N ASP A 229 -3.28 -15.84 10.78
CA ASP A 229 -2.96 -15.72 12.21
C ASP A 229 -1.62 -15.00 12.42
N ALA A 230 -0.63 -15.31 11.59
CA ALA A 230 0.65 -14.58 11.59
C ALA A 230 0.47 -13.10 11.29
N TYR A 231 -0.36 -12.77 10.29
CA TYR A 231 -0.66 -11.38 9.93
C TYR A 231 -1.41 -10.64 11.06
N LEU A 232 -2.41 -11.26 11.64
CA LEU A 232 -3.17 -10.65 12.76
C LEU A 232 -2.29 -10.46 13.99
N HIS A 233 -1.41 -11.42 14.28
CA HIS A 233 -0.43 -11.28 15.35
C HIS A 233 0.56 -10.14 15.08
N MET A 234 1.05 -10.02 13.85
CA MET A 234 1.91 -8.89 13.46
C MET A 234 1.21 -7.54 13.70
N LEU A 235 -0.07 -7.42 13.34
CA LEU A 235 -0.85 -6.18 13.58
C LEU A 235 -1.03 -5.90 15.07
N GLU A 236 -1.34 -6.92 15.89
CA GLU A 236 -1.45 -6.80 17.32
C GLU A 236 -0.14 -6.35 17.98
N GLU A 237 0.98 -6.93 17.54
CA GLU A 237 2.30 -6.52 18.01
C GLU A 237 2.66 -5.10 17.56
N ALA A 238 2.28 -4.72 16.33
CA ALA A 238 2.47 -3.35 15.85
C ALA A 238 1.65 -2.33 16.67
N GLU A 239 0.41 -2.67 17.04
CA GLU A 239 -0.42 -1.81 17.90
C GLU A 239 0.16 -1.67 19.31
N LYS A 240 0.68 -2.75 19.91
CA LYS A 240 1.38 -2.70 21.21
C LYS A 240 2.62 -1.81 21.16
N ARG A 241 3.29 -1.72 20.00
CA ARG A 241 4.48 -0.92 19.78
C ARG A 241 4.20 0.46 19.17
N ASP A 242 2.93 0.88 19.05
CA ASP A 242 2.60 2.20 18.52
C ASP A 242 3.28 3.28 19.38
N HIS A 243 4.17 4.04 18.77
CA HIS A 243 4.95 5.09 19.44
C HIS A 243 4.07 6.17 20.08
N ARG A 244 2.85 6.41 19.57
CA ARG A 244 1.91 7.39 20.13
C ARG A 244 1.37 6.90 21.48
N LYS A 245 1.08 5.59 21.58
CA LYS A 245 0.65 4.95 22.83
C LYS A 245 1.82 4.89 23.81
N LEU A 246 2.95 4.31 23.38
CA LEU A 246 4.14 4.21 24.22
C LEU A 246 4.67 5.57 24.66
N GLY A 247 4.63 6.58 23.79
CA GLY A 247 5.04 7.93 24.10
C GLY A 247 4.23 8.54 25.26
N LYS A 248 2.90 8.30 25.26
CA LYS A 248 2.02 8.74 26.32
C LYS A 248 2.19 7.91 27.59
N ASP A 249 2.15 6.59 27.49
CA ASP A 249 2.18 5.67 28.63
C ASP A 249 3.50 5.77 29.42
N LEU A 250 4.61 6.02 28.72
CA LEU A 250 5.95 6.16 29.30
C LEU A 250 6.37 7.60 29.56
N ASP A 251 5.52 8.58 29.27
CA ASP A 251 5.82 10.02 29.45
C ASP A 251 7.06 10.45 28.67
N LEU A 252 7.10 10.13 27.34
CA LEU A 252 8.29 10.41 26.52
C LEU A 252 8.20 11.74 25.77
N PHE A 253 7.04 12.07 25.24
CA PHE A 253 6.82 13.28 24.44
C PHE A 253 5.34 13.62 24.31
N HIS A 254 5.04 14.85 23.88
CA HIS A 254 3.70 15.23 23.41
C HIS A 254 3.79 16.22 22.24
N THR A 255 2.64 16.46 21.62
CA THR A 255 2.42 17.50 20.62
C THR A 255 1.26 18.39 21.08
N GLN A 256 1.29 19.68 20.74
CA GLN A 256 0.24 20.64 21.13
C GLN A 256 -0.03 21.67 20.03
N ALA A 257 -1.11 22.42 20.20
CA ALA A 257 -1.62 23.34 19.18
C ALA A 257 -0.68 24.50 18.86
N GLU A 258 0.16 24.94 19.81
CA GLU A 258 1.10 26.03 19.63
C GLU A 258 2.27 25.68 18.71
N ALA A 259 2.53 24.38 18.52
CA ALA A 259 3.58 23.86 17.63
C ALA A 259 3.09 22.63 16.86
N PRO A 260 2.13 22.78 15.93
CA PRO A 260 1.52 21.66 15.27
C PRO A 260 2.53 20.90 14.40
N GLY A 261 2.66 19.59 14.66
CA GLY A 261 3.64 18.73 13.98
C GLY A 261 5.07 18.90 14.49
N MET A 262 5.28 19.51 15.63
CA MET A 262 6.57 19.58 16.32
C MET A 262 6.46 18.91 17.68
N VAL A 263 7.53 18.27 18.13
CA VAL A 263 7.51 17.39 19.29
C VAL A 263 8.14 18.07 20.51
N PHE A 264 7.42 18.03 21.62
CA PHE A 264 7.95 18.42 22.94
C PHE A 264 8.46 17.15 23.64
N TRP A 265 9.77 17.05 23.79
CA TRP A 265 10.42 15.92 24.43
C TRP A 265 10.44 16.07 25.95
N HIS A 266 9.91 15.08 26.66
CA HIS A 266 9.96 15.03 28.13
C HIS A 266 11.32 14.47 28.60
N PRO A 267 11.67 14.59 29.88
CA PRO A 267 12.98 14.16 30.36
C PRO A 267 13.33 12.71 30.04
N ARG A 268 12.38 11.79 30.11
CA ARG A 268 12.59 10.38 29.77
C ARG A 268 12.84 10.20 28.25
N GLY A 269 12.02 10.84 27.44
CA GLY A 269 12.17 10.82 25.98
C GLY A 269 13.47 11.47 25.54
N TRP A 270 13.84 12.60 26.18
CA TRP A 270 15.12 13.25 25.92
C TRP A 270 16.32 12.38 26.28
N THR A 271 16.22 11.59 27.34
CA THR A 271 17.28 10.61 27.69
C THR A 271 17.45 9.57 26.59
N ILE A 272 16.35 9.03 26.02
CA ILE A 272 16.41 8.10 24.89
C ILE A 272 17.05 8.78 23.68
N TRP A 273 16.61 10.00 23.36
CA TRP A 273 17.17 10.80 22.28
C TRP A 273 18.70 10.91 22.39
N GLN A 274 19.19 11.37 23.55
CA GLN A 274 20.63 11.52 23.80
C GLN A 274 21.40 10.20 23.64
N ARG A 275 20.81 9.08 24.03
CA ARG A 275 21.44 7.73 23.87
C ARG A 275 21.54 7.35 22.41
N ILE A 276 20.50 7.61 21.62
CA ILE A 276 20.51 7.34 20.17
C ILE A 276 21.54 8.27 19.49
N GLU A 277 21.53 9.56 19.84
CA GLU A 277 22.51 10.52 19.30
C GLU A 277 23.94 10.11 19.63
N GLN A 278 24.21 9.68 20.84
CA GLN A 278 25.54 9.21 21.25
C GLN A 278 25.96 7.95 20.47
N TYR A 279 25.04 6.99 20.30
CA TYR A 279 25.30 5.79 19.50
C TYR A 279 25.66 6.13 18.04
N ILE A 280 24.91 7.02 17.41
CA ILE A 280 25.20 7.47 16.03
C ILE A 280 26.53 8.24 15.97
N ARG A 281 26.86 9.07 16.98
CA ARG A 281 28.14 9.78 17.03
C ARG A 281 29.34 8.80 17.11
N GLU A 282 29.18 7.69 17.79
CA GLU A 282 30.18 6.62 17.80
C GLU A 282 30.34 5.99 16.40
N LYS A 283 29.23 5.80 15.66
CA LYS A 283 29.28 5.33 14.25
C LYS A 283 29.98 6.36 13.35
N TYR A 284 29.77 7.66 13.55
CA TYR A 284 30.49 8.72 12.82
C TYR A 284 32.01 8.60 13.04
N GLN A 285 32.44 8.47 14.29
CA GLN A 285 33.86 8.33 14.62
C GLN A 285 34.48 7.07 14.01
N GLN A 286 33.79 5.93 14.11
CA GLN A 286 34.25 4.64 13.55
C GLN A 286 34.42 4.67 12.04
N ASN A 287 33.63 5.49 11.34
CA ASN A 287 33.61 5.59 9.87
C ASN A 287 34.24 6.89 9.34
N SER A 288 35.02 7.59 10.18
CA SER A 288 35.75 8.82 9.83
C SER A 288 34.90 9.95 9.30
N TYR A 289 33.66 10.09 9.81
CA TYR A 289 32.86 11.28 9.57
C TYR A 289 33.29 12.41 10.50
N GLN A 290 33.34 13.61 9.96
CA GLN A 290 33.55 14.84 10.71
C GLN A 290 32.19 15.46 11.05
N GLU A 291 31.87 15.54 12.35
CA GLU A 291 30.63 16.16 12.79
C GLU A 291 30.71 17.67 12.57
N VAL A 292 29.73 18.23 11.90
CA VAL A 292 29.63 19.67 11.58
C VAL A 292 28.27 20.21 12.02
N ARG A 293 28.07 21.54 11.94
CA ARG A 293 26.78 22.17 12.21
C ARG A 293 26.58 23.39 11.32
N CYS A 294 25.46 23.40 10.61
CA CYS A 294 25.04 24.49 9.75
C CYS A 294 23.96 25.37 10.40
N PRO A 295 23.85 26.66 10.02
CA PRO A 295 22.74 27.52 10.44
C PRO A 295 21.40 26.92 10.06
N GLN A 296 20.36 27.16 10.89
CA GLN A 296 19.00 26.69 10.64
C GLN A 296 18.22 27.61 9.70
N ILE A 297 18.52 28.90 9.73
CA ILE A 297 17.86 29.94 8.94
C ILE A 297 18.86 30.43 7.90
N LEU A 298 18.52 30.34 6.65
CA LEU A 298 19.39 30.66 5.51
C LEU A 298 18.63 31.50 4.50
N ASP A 299 19.37 32.41 3.82
CA ASP A 299 18.84 33.25 2.75
C ASP A 299 18.22 32.41 1.63
N VAL A 300 17.08 32.84 1.12
CA VAL A 300 16.31 32.13 0.06
C VAL A 300 17.13 31.94 -1.22
N ASP A 301 18.10 32.84 -1.49
CA ASP A 301 18.93 32.73 -2.69
C ASP A 301 19.85 31.48 -2.69
N LEU A 302 20.19 30.95 -1.51
CA LEU A 302 20.90 29.68 -1.42
C LEU A 302 20.04 28.50 -1.95
N TRP A 303 18.76 28.51 -1.63
CA TRP A 303 17.81 27.49 -2.05
C TRP A 303 17.51 27.55 -3.54
N LYS A 304 17.46 28.78 -4.12
CA LYS A 304 17.33 28.97 -5.57
C LYS A 304 18.57 28.44 -6.32
N ARG A 305 19.78 28.82 -5.87
CA ARG A 305 21.03 28.36 -6.50
C ARG A 305 21.24 26.86 -6.43
N SER A 306 20.75 26.20 -5.39
CA SER A 306 20.88 24.76 -5.20
C SER A 306 19.78 23.94 -5.86
N GLY A 307 18.80 24.57 -6.54
CA GLY A 307 17.67 23.90 -7.19
C GLY A 307 16.57 23.39 -6.26
N HIS A 308 16.73 23.56 -4.96
CA HIS A 308 15.72 23.12 -3.98
C HIS A 308 14.45 23.98 -4.01
N TRP A 309 14.57 25.22 -4.45
CA TRP A 309 13.44 26.13 -4.55
C TRP A 309 12.31 25.60 -5.43
N ASP A 310 12.63 25.11 -6.60
CA ASP A 310 11.64 24.67 -7.60
C ASP A 310 10.85 23.46 -7.14
N ASN A 311 11.44 22.60 -6.29
CA ASN A 311 10.84 21.34 -5.85
C ASN A 311 10.27 21.38 -4.43
N TYR A 312 10.69 22.34 -3.58
CA TYR A 312 10.37 22.32 -2.15
C TYR A 312 9.84 23.64 -1.59
N LYS A 313 9.64 24.67 -2.42
CA LYS A 313 9.14 25.97 -1.98
C LYS A 313 7.88 25.87 -1.12
N GLU A 314 6.91 25.09 -1.55
CA GLU A 314 5.63 24.91 -0.83
C GLU A 314 5.80 24.26 0.54
N ASN A 315 6.87 23.49 0.71
CA ASN A 315 7.19 22.77 1.94
C ASN A 315 8.20 23.53 2.84
N MET A 316 8.53 24.79 2.56
CA MET A 316 9.43 25.59 3.38
C MET A 316 8.67 26.53 4.31
N PHE A 317 9.24 26.79 5.50
CA PHE A 317 8.83 27.89 6.34
C PHE A 317 9.69 29.12 6.01
N PHE A 318 9.02 30.26 5.81
CA PHE A 318 9.67 31.55 5.46
C PHE A 318 9.62 32.53 6.61
N SER A 319 10.61 33.41 6.63
CA SER A 319 10.68 34.56 7.51
C SER A 319 11.29 35.73 6.75
N GLU A 320 10.91 36.97 7.08
CA GLU A 320 11.49 38.17 6.53
C GLU A 320 12.13 39.00 7.65
N SER A 321 13.34 39.45 7.41
CA SER A 321 14.05 40.39 8.31
C SER A 321 14.96 41.30 7.49
N GLU A 322 15.02 42.59 7.85
CA GLU A 322 15.88 43.59 7.20
C GLU A 322 15.74 43.62 5.66
N LYS A 323 14.51 43.43 5.15
CA LYS A 323 14.18 43.36 3.70
C LYS A 323 14.83 42.19 2.98
N ARG A 324 15.18 41.11 3.70
CA ARG A 324 15.67 39.86 3.18
C ARG A 324 14.70 38.76 3.52
N GLU A 325 14.50 37.83 2.57
CA GLU A 325 13.69 36.65 2.76
C GLU A 325 14.59 35.47 3.16
N TYR A 326 14.20 34.79 4.21
CA TYR A 326 14.90 33.66 4.76
C TYR A 326 13.99 32.44 4.75
N ALA A 327 14.58 31.25 4.63
CA ALA A 327 13.89 30.00 4.84
C ALA A 327 14.52 29.20 6.00
N VAL A 328 13.67 28.57 6.81
CA VAL A 328 14.13 27.55 7.76
C VAL A 328 14.52 26.32 6.95
N LYS A 329 15.72 25.79 7.16
CA LYS A 329 16.26 24.72 6.31
C LYS A 329 15.37 23.48 6.30
N PRO A 330 14.92 23.00 5.13
CA PRO A 330 14.21 21.74 4.99
C PRO A 330 15.17 20.55 4.81
N MET A 331 16.44 20.82 4.52
CA MET A 331 17.54 19.86 4.27
C MET A 331 18.88 20.45 4.68
N ASN A 332 19.90 19.60 4.85
CA ASN A 332 21.25 20.03 5.23
C ASN A 332 22.20 20.19 4.03
N CYS A 333 21.87 19.62 2.87
CA CYS A 333 22.74 19.53 1.69
C CYS A 333 23.40 20.86 1.30
N PRO A 334 22.68 21.98 1.11
CA PRO A 334 23.33 23.24 0.74
C PRO A 334 24.28 23.77 1.78
N GLY A 335 24.01 23.55 3.08
CA GLY A 335 24.88 23.94 4.18
C GLY A 335 26.21 23.21 4.16
N HIS A 336 26.20 21.89 3.96
CA HIS A 336 27.42 21.08 3.87
C HIS A 336 28.25 21.47 2.64
N VAL A 337 27.61 21.79 1.49
CA VAL A 337 28.33 22.31 0.31
C VAL A 337 28.99 23.66 0.62
N GLN A 338 28.35 24.57 1.38
CA GLN A 338 28.98 25.82 1.81
C GLN A 338 30.18 25.57 2.71
N LEU A 339 30.12 24.61 3.64
CA LEU A 339 31.28 24.22 4.46
C LEU A 339 32.41 23.63 3.61
N PHE A 340 32.10 22.80 2.61
CA PHE A 340 33.09 22.29 1.69
C PHE A 340 33.79 23.42 0.90
N ASN A 341 33.02 24.39 0.44
CA ASN A 341 33.50 25.52 -0.36
C ASN A 341 34.19 26.65 0.47
N ALA A 342 34.16 26.57 1.80
CA ALA A 342 34.72 27.60 2.68
C ALA A 342 36.26 27.72 2.60
N SER A 343 36.93 26.70 2.07
CA SER A 343 38.38 26.71 1.86
C SER A 343 38.76 25.91 0.59
N LEU A 344 39.94 26.21 0.04
CA LEU A 344 40.50 25.44 -1.07
C LEU A 344 40.75 24.01 -0.62
N ARG A 345 40.27 23.07 -1.44
CA ARG A 345 40.44 21.62 -1.23
C ARG A 345 41.28 21.02 -2.35
N SER A 346 42.11 20.06 -2.00
CA SER A 346 42.81 19.23 -2.96
C SER A 346 42.04 17.91 -3.18
N TYR A 347 42.14 17.33 -4.38
CA TYR A 347 41.64 15.97 -4.61
C TYR A 347 42.26 14.93 -3.66
N ARG A 348 43.43 15.24 -3.04
CA ARG A 348 44.07 14.40 -2.03
C ARG A 348 43.41 14.43 -0.65
N ASP A 349 42.53 15.42 -0.42
CA ASP A 349 41.74 15.53 0.80
C ASP A 349 40.47 14.66 0.74
N LEU A 350 40.20 14.05 -0.41
CA LEU A 350 39.00 13.22 -0.65
C LEU A 350 39.32 11.72 -0.42
N PRO A 351 38.37 10.96 0.09
CA PRO A 351 36.99 11.33 0.40
C PRO A 351 36.90 12.13 1.69
N LEU A 352 36.06 13.17 1.69
CA LEU A 352 35.73 13.96 2.87
C LEU A 352 34.28 13.69 3.28
N ARG A 353 34.06 13.28 4.52
CA ARG A 353 32.73 12.89 5.02
C ARG A 353 32.29 13.85 6.12
N TYR A 354 31.24 14.62 5.86
CA TYR A 354 30.58 15.44 6.87
C TYR A 354 29.33 14.77 7.38
N ALA A 355 29.04 14.93 8.68
CA ALA A 355 27.81 14.49 9.30
C ALA A 355 27.27 15.56 10.24
N GLU A 356 25.94 15.67 10.33
CA GLU A 356 25.27 16.65 11.18
C GLU A 356 24.02 16.04 11.81
N PHE A 357 23.79 16.25 13.10
CA PHE A 357 22.47 16.16 13.68
C PHE A 357 21.69 17.42 13.31
N GLY A 358 21.21 17.46 12.08
CA GLY A 358 20.62 18.63 11.45
C GLY A 358 19.14 18.79 11.77
N SER A 359 18.79 19.85 12.50
CA SER A 359 17.39 20.21 12.74
C SER A 359 16.79 20.82 11.47
N CYS A 360 15.84 20.10 10.87
CA CYS A 360 15.15 20.46 9.64
C CYS A 360 13.66 20.70 9.90
N HIS A 361 13.04 21.57 9.08
CA HIS A 361 11.62 21.86 9.17
C HIS A 361 10.97 21.81 7.79
N ARG A 362 9.83 21.11 7.70
CA ARG A 362 9.02 21.01 6.48
C ARG A 362 7.57 21.35 6.78
N ASN A 363 6.98 22.24 6.00
CA ASN A 363 5.58 22.63 6.15
C ASN A 363 4.65 21.55 5.60
N GLU A 364 4.65 20.39 6.26
CA GLU A 364 3.78 19.27 5.92
C GLU A 364 2.30 19.63 6.13
N PRO A 365 1.38 19.21 5.22
CA PRO A 365 -0.05 19.43 5.42
C PRO A 365 -0.54 18.73 6.70
N SER A 366 -1.50 19.34 7.39
CA SER A 366 -2.01 18.84 8.68
C SER A 366 -2.54 17.39 8.59
N GLY A 367 -3.19 17.03 7.48
CA GLY A 367 -3.71 15.67 7.27
C GLY A 367 -2.64 14.60 7.03
N ALA A 368 -1.39 15.00 6.80
CA ALA A 368 -0.28 14.06 6.60
C ALA A 368 0.50 13.78 7.90
N LEU A 369 0.27 14.55 8.98
CA LEU A 369 0.99 14.39 10.23
C LEU A 369 0.64 13.08 10.93
N HIS A 370 1.66 12.37 11.44
CA HIS A 370 1.47 11.08 12.10
C HIS A 370 2.48 10.86 13.25
N GLY A 371 2.06 11.17 14.47
CA GLY A 371 2.87 11.01 15.68
C GLY A 371 4.26 11.63 15.53
N ILE A 372 5.32 10.84 15.76
CA ILE A 372 6.72 11.25 15.50
C ILE A 372 7.25 10.71 14.15
N MET A 373 6.42 9.96 13.38
CA MET A 373 6.82 9.39 12.09
C MET A 373 6.75 10.40 10.95
N ARG A 374 5.80 11.33 11.00
CA ARG A 374 5.70 12.43 10.04
C ARG A 374 5.37 13.72 10.77
N VAL A 375 6.34 14.59 10.84
CA VAL A 375 6.36 15.83 11.64
C VAL A 375 6.79 17.01 10.78
N ARG A 376 6.59 18.23 11.30
CA ARG A 376 7.08 19.47 10.66
C ARG A 376 8.47 19.88 11.14
N GLY A 377 8.86 19.48 12.35
CA GLY A 377 10.20 19.74 12.91
C GLY A 377 10.83 18.43 13.32
N PHE A 378 12.01 18.11 12.79
CA PHE A 378 12.72 16.86 13.02
C PHE A 378 14.24 17.07 12.95
N THR A 379 14.98 16.11 13.50
CA THR A 379 16.44 16.07 13.40
C THR A 379 16.85 14.86 12.57
N GLN A 380 17.77 15.07 11.63
CA GLN A 380 18.36 14.02 10.81
C GLN A 380 19.80 13.79 11.25
N ASP A 381 20.22 12.54 11.36
CA ASP A 381 21.61 12.11 11.34
C ASP A 381 22.10 12.07 9.89
N ASP A 382 22.29 13.24 9.31
CA ASP A 382 22.54 13.41 7.88
C ASP A 382 24.03 13.49 7.56
N GLY A 383 24.45 12.82 6.49
CA GLY A 383 25.83 12.78 6.06
C GLY A 383 25.99 13.10 4.57
N HIS A 384 27.04 13.86 4.23
CA HIS A 384 27.43 14.19 2.86
C HIS A 384 28.88 13.79 2.63
N ILE A 385 29.09 12.98 1.58
CA ILE A 385 30.41 12.48 1.20
C ILE A 385 30.86 13.19 -0.07
N PHE A 386 31.96 13.90 0.01
CA PHE A 386 32.62 14.54 -1.10
C PHE A 386 33.76 13.62 -1.55
N CYS A 387 33.68 13.09 -2.77
CA CYS A 387 34.63 12.11 -3.27
C CYS A 387 34.85 12.27 -4.79
N THR A 388 35.91 11.62 -5.32
CA THR A 388 36.10 11.51 -6.77
C THR A 388 35.16 10.43 -7.33
N GLU A 389 35.00 10.43 -8.67
CA GLU A 389 34.16 9.44 -9.34
C GLU A 389 34.64 7.99 -9.06
N GLU A 390 35.96 7.79 -9.08
CA GLU A 390 36.54 6.47 -8.79
C GLU A 390 36.32 6.00 -7.33
N GLN A 391 36.04 6.91 -6.41
CA GLN A 391 35.81 6.58 -5.00
C GLN A 391 34.34 6.24 -4.70
N VAL A 392 33.38 6.57 -5.60
CA VAL A 392 31.94 6.46 -5.35
C VAL A 392 31.53 5.03 -4.93
N GLU A 393 31.98 4.02 -5.65
CA GLU A 393 31.60 2.62 -5.33
C GLU A 393 32.05 2.19 -3.94
N ALA A 394 33.30 2.55 -3.58
CA ALA A 394 33.86 2.23 -2.26
C ALA A 394 33.10 2.96 -1.14
N GLU A 395 32.75 4.23 -1.34
CA GLU A 395 32.03 5.04 -0.35
C GLU A 395 30.59 4.56 -0.17
N VAL A 396 29.86 4.25 -1.26
CA VAL A 396 28.50 3.70 -1.20
C VAL A 396 28.51 2.33 -0.49
N THR A 397 29.49 1.48 -0.79
CA THR A 397 29.63 0.17 -0.13
C THR A 397 29.90 0.32 1.37
N ALA A 398 30.77 1.27 1.77
CA ALA A 398 31.06 1.56 3.16
C ALA A 398 29.82 2.08 3.90
N PHE A 399 29.10 3.02 3.30
CA PHE A 399 27.85 3.53 3.86
C PHE A 399 26.79 2.44 4.02
N HIS A 400 26.56 1.61 2.98
CA HIS A 400 25.60 0.51 3.06
C HIS A 400 25.95 -0.44 4.22
N ARG A 401 27.23 -0.79 4.40
CA ARG A 401 27.69 -1.65 5.49
C ARG A 401 27.43 -1.04 6.87
N GLN A 402 27.62 0.28 7.00
CA GLN A 402 27.31 1.03 8.22
C GLN A 402 25.80 1.04 8.49
N ALA A 403 24.98 1.35 7.50
CA ALA A 403 23.51 1.38 7.62
C ALA A 403 22.97 0.00 8.05
N MET A 404 23.45 -1.08 7.42
CA MET A 404 23.06 -2.44 7.80
C MET A 404 23.49 -2.84 9.22
N ALA A 405 24.58 -2.27 9.72
CA ALA A 405 24.98 -2.49 11.11
C ALA A 405 24.01 -1.80 12.08
N VAL A 406 23.61 -0.56 11.78
CA VAL A 406 22.61 0.17 12.58
C VAL A 406 21.29 -0.58 12.61
N TYR A 407 20.76 -1.01 11.44
CA TYR A 407 19.51 -1.80 11.40
C TYR A 407 19.57 -3.08 12.23
N ARG A 408 20.69 -3.80 12.20
CA ARG A 408 20.85 -5.00 13.03
C ARG A 408 20.89 -4.71 14.54
N ASP A 409 21.46 -3.57 14.93
CA ASP A 409 21.54 -3.18 16.34
C ASP A 409 20.18 -2.77 16.91
N PHE A 410 19.24 -2.33 16.05
CA PHE A 410 17.89 -1.95 16.43
C PHE A 410 16.80 -3.02 16.12
N GLY A 411 17.11 -4.11 15.46
CA GLY A 411 16.20 -5.23 15.12
C GLY A 411 15.65 -5.09 13.73
#